data_b67b3b6b195080ff472af9ae5776dbdc
#
_entry.id   b67b3b6b195080ff472af9ae5776dbdc
#
_cell.length_a   1.000
_cell.length_b   1.000
_cell.length_c   1.000
_cell.angle_alpha   90.00
_cell.angle_beta   90.00
_cell.angle_gamma   90.00
#
_symmetry.space_group_name_H-M   'P 1'
#
loop_
_entity.id
_entity.type
_entity.pdbx_description
1 polymer ?
#
loop_
_entity_poly.entity_id
_entity_poly.type
_entity_poly.pdbx_seq_one_letter_code
_entity_poly.pdbx_strand_id
1 'polypeptide(L)'
;RSSWGMDWCRNIGGCSNGGFMTMKQIIFNPSRYAAAYPVCEALADAFISDEDILKLKDLPIWFTHAKTDPVVVPDDFVVPTYERLAKVNPNAHFTYWDKVLDHTGTQKNADGTPFEYIGHWSWIPMLNDECVLDYDGKPVMTDGKETPILEWMAAQKKA
;
A
#
# COMPACT_ATOMS: atom_id res chain seq x y z
N ARG A 1 -30.56 -24.53 6.45
CA ARG A 1 -29.18 -24.05 6.57
C ARG A 1 -28.76 -23.61 5.18
N SER A 2 -28.99 -22.33 4.86
CA SER A 2 -28.50 -21.71 3.62
C SER A 2 -27.03 -21.39 3.80
N SER A 3 -26.17 -22.24 3.20
CA SER A 3 -24.74 -21.95 3.04
C SER A 3 -24.56 -20.90 1.96
N TRP A 4 -24.80 -19.65 2.27
CA TRP A 4 -24.24 -18.58 1.50
C TRP A 4 -22.75 -18.48 1.86
N GLY A 5 -21.95 -19.38 1.29
CA GLY A 5 -20.52 -19.27 1.31
C GLY A 5 -20.09 -18.11 0.43
N MET A 6 -20.30 -16.90 0.91
CA MET A 6 -19.63 -15.76 0.32
C MET A 6 -18.22 -15.72 0.92
N ASP A 7 -17.25 -16.27 0.21
CA ASP A 7 -15.83 -15.99 0.43
C ASP A 7 -15.62 -14.51 0.15
N TRP A 8 -15.84 -13.69 1.20
CA TRP A 8 -15.67 -12.26 1.08
C TRP A 8 -14.18 -11.96 0.97
N CYS A 9 -13.73 -11.57 -0.22
CA CYS A 9 -12.48 -10.85 -0.38
C CYS A 9 -12.65 -9.50 0.32
N ARG A 10 -12.26 -9.42 1.59
CA ARG A 10 -12.33 -8.17 2.36
C ARG A 10 -10.97 -7.51 2.33
N ASN A 11 -10.75 -6.67 1.35
CA ASN A 11 -9.59 -5.81 1.35
C ASN A 11 -9.88 -4.55 2.15
N ILE A 12 -8.87 -3.99 2.79
CA ILE A 12 -8.93 -2.73 3.50
C ILE A 12 -7.82 -1.81 3.03
N GLY A 13 -8.15 -0.55 2.85
CA GLY A 13 -7.18 0.47 2.49
C GLY A 13 -7.71 1.87 2.73
N GLY A 14 -6.84 2.84 2.57
CA GLY A 14 -7.16 4.24 2.72
C GLY A 14 -5.92 5.10 2.68
N CYS A 15 -6.12 6.40 2.48
CA CYS A 15 -5.07 7.39 2.27
C CYS A 15 -4.89 8.25 3.51
N SER A 16 -3.66 8.60 3.88
CA SER A 16 -3.35 9.49 4.99
C SER A 16 -3.96 9.00 6.31
N ASN A 17 -4.92 9.71 6.91
CA ASN A 17 -5.69 9.22 8.05
C ASN A 17 -6.42 7.89 7.78
N GLY A 18 -6.84 7.65 6.53
CA GLY A 18 -7.37 6.36 6.11
C GLY A 18 -6.32 5.26 6.14
N GLY A 19 -5.07 5.58 5.76
CA GLY A 19 -3.91 4.70 5.92
C GLY A 19 -3.60 4.40 7.39
N PHE A 20 -3.64 5.42 8.26
CA PHE A 20 -3.57 5.25 9.72
C PHE A 20 -4.62 4.26 10.23
N MET A 21 -5.88 4.47 9.86
CA MET A 21 -6.97 3.58 10.27
C MET A 21 -6.81 2.18 9.69
N THR A 22 -6.32 2.05 8.46
CA THR A 22 -6.00 0.75 7.85
C THR A 22 -5.00 -0.01 8.72
N MET A 23 -3.87 0.62 9.07
CA MET A 23 -2.84 0.01 9.93
C MET A 23 -3.42 -0.39 11.30
N LYS A 24 -4.17 0.49 11.96
CA LYS A 24 -4.81 0.17 13.25
C LYS A 24 -5.77 -1.01 13.16
N GLN A 25 -6.56 -1.10 12.08
CA GLN A 25 -7.52 -2.19 11.89
C GLN A 25 -6.85 -3.54 11.62
N ILE A 26 -5.80 -3.56 10.77
CA ILE A 26 -5.10 -4.82 10.47
C ILE A 26 -4.25 -5.30 11.67
N ILE A 27 -3.68 -4.39 12.47
CA ILE A 27 -2.99 -4.75 13.71
C ILE A 27 -3.97 -5.30 14.74
N PHE A 28 -5.18 -4.71 14.85
CA PHE A 28 -6.20 -5.15 15.79
C PHE A 28 -6.77 -6.53 15.42
N ASN A 29 -7.07 -6.76 14.15
CA ASN A 29 -7.65 -8.03 13.70
C ASN A 29 -7.24 -8.36 12.26
N PRO A 30 -6.01 -8.84 12.02
CA PRO A 30 -5.51 -9.15 10.68
C PRO A 30 -6.33 -10.25 9.99
N SER A 31 -6.83 -11.22 10.74
CA SER A 31 -7.62 -12.33 10.19
C SER A 31 -8.97 -11.93 9.58
N ARG A 32 -9.37 -10.67 9.75
CA ARG A 32 -10.60 -10.15 9.13
C ARG A 32 -10.45 -9.84 7.65
N TYR A 33 -9.23 -9.62 7.18
CA TYR A 33 -8.95 -9.10 5.85
C TYR A 33 -8.22 -10.11 4.97
N ALA A 34 -8.46 -10.06 3.67
CA ALA A 34 -7.73 -10.84 2.66
C ALA A 34 -6.45 -10.12 2.24
N ALA A 35 -6.48 -8.79 2.20
CA ALA A 35 -5.33 -7.93 1.96
C ALA A 35 -5.53 -6.52 2.53
N ALA A 36 -4.43 -5.76 2.62
CA ALA A 36 -4.44 -4.35 2.97
C ALA A 36 -3.60 -3.53 1.98
N TYR A 37 -4.03 -2.26 1.74
CA TYR A 37 -3.31 -1.32 0.87
C TYR A 37 -3.28 0.08 1.49
N PRO A 38 -2.49 0.29 2.57
CA PRO A 38 -2.33 1.59 3.17
C PRO A 38 -1.56 2.53 2.24
N VAL A 39 -2.11 3.72 1.98
CA VAL A 39 -1.53 4.74 1.10
C VAL A 39 -1.16 5.96 1.93
N CYS A 40 0.08 6.46 1.80
CA CYS A 40 0.65 7.53 2.63
C CYS A 40 0.20 7.41 4.09
N GLU A 41 0.38 6.22 4.65
CA GLU A 41 -0.15 5.84 5.95
C GLU A 41 0.47 6.69 7.06
N ALA A 42 -0.36 7.18 7.98
CA ALA A 42 0.00 8.16 8.99
C ALA A 42 0.13 7.57 10.42
N LEU A 43 0.34 6.27 10.56
CA LEU A 43 0.70 5.64 11.83
C LEU A 43 2.22 5.58 11.96
N ALA A 44 2.81 6.47 12.77
CA ALA A 44 4.27 6.48 12.94
C ALA A 44 4.80 5.15 13.46
N ASP A 45 5.91 4.68 12.90
CA ASP A 45 6.54 3.39 13.24
C ASP A 45 6.84 3.26 14.74
N ALA A 46 7.15 4.36 15.40
CA ALA A 46 7.37 4.40 16.85
C ALA A 46 6.17 3.93 17.69
N PHE A 47 4.96 3.90 17.11
CA PHE A 47 3.75 3.39 17.75
C PHE A 47 3.35 1.98 17.30
N ILE A 48 4.21 1.29 16.54
CA ILE A 48 4.01 -0.07 16.08
C ILE A 48 5.06 -0.98 16.76
N SER A 49 4.61 -1.84 17.67
CA SER A 49 5.51 -2.76 18.36
C SER A 49 5.96 -3.91 17.45
N ASP A 50 7.04 -4.61 17.85
CA ASP A 50 7.47 -5.82 17.13
C ASP A 50 6.40 -6.92 17.18
N GLU A 51 5.63 -6.98 18.27
CA GLU A 51 4.48 -7.88 18.36
C GLU A 51 3.42 -7.54 17.31
N ASP A 52 3.15 -6.25 17.07
CA ASP A 52 2.20 -5.82 16.05
C ASP A 52 2.68 -6.18 14.64
N ILE A 53 3.98 -6.03 14.35
CA ILE A 53 4.58 -6.48 13.09
C ILE A 53 4.39 -8.00 12.91
N LEU A 54 4.63 -8.78 13.95
CA LEU A 54 4.47 -10.24 13.89
C LEU A 54 3.02 -10.68 13.66
N LYS A 55 2.02 -9.92 14.13
CA LYS A 55 0.61 -10.18 13.82
C LYS A 55 0.30 -10.08 12.32
N LEU A 56 1.06 -9.29 11.58
CA LEU A 56 0.86 -9.01 10.16
C LEU A 56 1.64 -9.96 9.23
N LYS A 57 2.39 -10.92 9.75
CA LYS A 57 3.30 -11.79 8.98
C LYS A 57 2.66 -12.58 7.84
N ASP A 58 1.36 -12.89 7.94
CA ASP A 58 0.63 -13.71 6.97
C ASP A 58 -0.41 -12.89 6.16
N LEU A 59 -0.59 -11.61 6.48
CA LEU A 59 -1.52 -10.74 5.75
C LEU A 59 -0.83 -10.13 4.52
N PRO A 60 -1.34 -10.33 3.30
CA PRO A 60 -0.86 -9.60 2.14
C PRO A 60 -1.06 -8.09 2.31
N ILE A 61 0.02 -7.32 2.16
CA ILE A 61 -0.02 -5.86 2.34
C ILE A 61 0.77 -5.20 1.20
N TRP A 62 0.17 -4.17 0.58
CA TRP A 62 0.88 -3.34 -0.41
C TRP A 62 0.82 -1.87 0.00
N PHE A 63 1.94 -1.34 0.45
CA PHE A 63 2.10 0.08 0.77
C PHE A 63 2.30 0.91 -0.49
N THR A 64 1.84 2.15 -0.45
CA THR A 64 2.10 3.17 -1.47
C THR A 64 2.43 4.49 -0.80
N HIS A 65 3.56 5.09 -1.14
CA HIS A 65 4.00 6.38 -0.59
C HIS A 65 4.96 7.07 -1.56
N ALA A 66 5.17 8.38 -1.41
CA ALA A 66 6.16 9.11 -2.17
C ALA A 66 7.25 9.70 -1.27
N LYS A 67 8.50 9.70 -1.76
CA LYS A 67 9.67 10.26 -1.06
C LYS A 67 9.53 11.75 -0.75
N THR A 68 8.75 12.45 -1.58
CA THR A 68 8.53 13.89 -1.49
C THR A 68 7.30 14.27 -0.66
N ASP A 69 6.74 13.34 0.14
CA ASP A 69 5.60 13.64 1.03
C ASP A 69 6.05 14.55 2.19
N PRO A 70 5.57 15.83 2.24
CA PRO A 70 5.95 16.74 3.30
C PRO A 70 5.00 16.68 4.51
N VAL A 71 3.91 15.91 4.42
CA VAL A 71 2.86 15.84 5.44
C VAL A 71 3.05 14.62 6.32
N VAL A 72 3.25 13.46 5.70
CA VAL A 72 3.59 12.20 6.37
C VAL A 72 4.99 11.82 5.91
N VAL A 73 6.00 12.15 6.69
CA VAL A 73 7.40 11.93 6.33
C VAL A 73 7.70 10.44 6.28
N PRO A 74 8.00 9.86 5.10
CA PRO A 74 8.11 8.40 4.96
C PRO A 74 9.08 7.73 5.92
N ASP A 75 10.19 8.40 6.26
CA ASP A 75 11.25 7.87 7.11
C ASP A 75 10.84 7.70 8.58
N ASP A 76 9.78 8.39 9.03
CA ASP A 76 9.23 8.26 10.38
C ASP A 76 8.00 7.31 10.42
N PHE A 77 7.47 6.93 9.26
CA PHE A 77 6.22 6.20 9.13
C PHE A 77 6.42 4.90 8.34
N VAL A 78 6.15 4.92 7.04
CA VAL A 78 6.05 3.70 6.22
C VAL A 78 7.37 2.97 6.02
N VAL A 79 8.49 3.70 5.83
CA VAL A 79 9.78 3.07 5.50
C VAL A 79 10.23 2.11 6.60
N PRO A 80 10.42 2.53 7.87
CA PRO A 80 10.84 1.62 8.93
C PRO A 80 9.79 0.52 9.20
N THR A 81 8.50 0.83 9.09
CA THR A 81 7.43 -0.16 9.24
C THR A 81 7.54 -1.25 8.19
N TYR A 82 7.69 -0.87 6.90
CA TYR A 82 7.86 -1.82 5.81
C TYR A 82 9.13 -2.67 5.97
N GLU A 83 10.27 -2.05 6.28
CA GLU A 83 11.55 -2.75 6.44
C GLU A 83 11.53 -3.80 7.56
N ARG A 84 10.77 -3.55 8.63
CA ARG A 84 10.54 -4.53 9.71
C ARG A 84 9.60 -5.63 9.23
N LEU A 85 8.51 -5.27 8.56
CA LEU A 85 7.50 -6.20 8.08
C LEU A 85 8.06 -7.14 7.00
N ALA A 86 8.83 -6.63 6.04
CA ALA A 86 9.42 -7.40 4.95
C ALA A 86 10.34 -8.54 5.44
N LYS A 87 10.88 -8.45 6.66
CA LYS A 87 11.69 -9.51 7.27
C LYS A 87 10.87 -10.74 7.69
N VAL A 88 9.58 -10.56 7.91
CA VAL A 88 8.69 -11.60 8.45
C VAL A 88 7.49 -11.90 7.56
N ASN A 89 7.20 -11.05 6.58
CA ASN A 89 6.08 -11.20 5.67
C ASN A 89 6.55 -11.16 4.20
N PRO A 90 6.62 -12.30 3.51
CA PRO A 90 7.03 -12.37 2.10
C PRO A 90 5.99 -11.78 1.12
N ASN A 91 4.78 -11.49 1.59
CA ASN A 91 3.69 -10.89 0.81
C ASN A 91 3.49 -9.39 1.15
N ALA A 92 4.53 -8.76 1.72
CA ALA A 92 4.56 -7.32 1.92
C ALA A 92 5.26 -6.65 0.73
N HIS A 93 4.54 -5.74 0.07
CA HIS A 93 5.02 -4.96 -1.08
C HIS A 93 4.99 -3.48 -0.75
N PHE A 94 5.81 -2.69 -1.44
CA PHE A 94 5.85 -1.25 -1.26
C PHE A 94 6.24 -0.53 -2.55
N THR A 95 5.29 0.14 -3.19
CA THR A 95 5.58 1.07 -4.28
C THR A 95 5.99 2.42 -3.70
N TYR A 96 7.28 2.76 -3.82
CA TYR A 96 7.88 3.96 -3.25
C TYR A 96 8.26 4.95 -4.35
N TRP A 97 7.35 5.88 -4.63
CA TRP A 97 7.49 6.88 -5.70
C TRP A 97 8.58 7.91 -5.38
N ASP A 98 9.42 8.23 -6.35
CA ASP A 98 10.32 9.37 -6.22
C ASP A 98 9.53 10.67 -6.13
N LYS A 99 8.51 10.81 -6.98
CA LYS A 99 7.59 11.95 -7.09
C LYS A 99 6.23 11.48 -7.56
N VAL A 100 5.19 12.25 -7.25
CA VAL A 100 3.84 12.01 -7.79
C VAL A 100 3.65 12.87 -9.03
N LEU A 101 3.65 12.23 -10.20
CA LEU A 101 3.50 12.87 -11.49
C LEU A 101 2.15 12.53 -12.12
N ASP A 102 1.62 13.44 -12.94
CA ASP A 102 0.46 13.13 -13.78
C ASP A 102 0.90 12.35 -15.03
N HIS A 103 0.71 11.03 -15.02
CA HIS A 103 0.97 10.18 -16.17
C HIS A 103 -0.23 10.06 -17.11
N THR A 104 -1.41 10.57 -16.71
CA THR A 104 -2.63 10.52 -17.55
C THR A 104 -2.61 11.57 -18.66
N GLY A 105 -1.79 12.59 -18.52
CA GLY A 105 -1.74 13.75 -19.40
C GLY A 105 -2.88 14.74 -19.20
N THR A 106 -3.66 14.58 -18.11
CA THR A 106 -4.76 15.49 -17.76
C THR A 106 -4.23 16.84 -17.27
N GLN A 107 -3.13 16.82 -16.50
CA GLN A 107 -2.45 18.02 -16.03
C GLN A 107 -1.03 18.06 -16.59
N LYS A 108 -0.63 19.23 -17.09
CA LYS A 108 0.71 19.47 -17.64
C LYS A 108 1.23 20.84 -17.21
N ASN A 109 2.53 20.92 -17.07
CA ASN A 109 3.24 22.20 -16.93
C ASN A 109 3.19 22.99 -18.24
N ALA A 110 3.52 24.29 -18.19
CA ALA A 110 3.52 25.16 -19.34
C ALA A 110 4.48 24.71 -20.49
N ASP A 111 5.53 23.97 -20.14
CA ASP A 111 6.49 23.36 -21.07
C ASP A 111 6.05 22.00 -21.64
N GLY A 112 4.87 21.52 -21.28
CA GLY A 112 4.29 20.24 -21.72
C GLY A 112 4.76 19.02 -20.91
N THR A 113 5.61 19.18 -19.91
CA THR A 113 6.00 18.09 -19.00
C THR A 113 4.84 17.69 -18.07
N PRO A 114 4.84 16.44 -17.55
CA PRO A 114 3.86 16.01 -16.57
C PRO A 114 3.80 16.95 -15.35
N PHE A 115 2.59 17.25 -14.89
CA PHE A 115 2.41 18.04 -13.67
C PHE A 115 2.87 17.23 -12.45
N GLU A 116 3.64 17.86 -11.55
CA GLU A 116 4.06 17.26 -10.29
C GLU A 116 3.09 17.64 -9.17
N TYR A 117 2.39 16.64 -8.63
CA TYR A 117 1.55 16.81 -7.45
C TYR A 117 2.39 16.83 -6.17
N ILE A 118 1.82 17.34 -5.09
CA ILE A 118 2.42 17.19 -3.76
C ILE A 118 2.59 15.70 -3.44
N GLY A 119 3.74 15.30 -2.90
CA GLY A 119 4.07 13.89 -2.62
C GLY A 119 3.07 13.16 -1.73
N HIS A 120 2.35 13.91 -0.88
CA HIS A 120 1.26 13.35 -0.08
C HIS A 120 0.13 12.72 -0.90
N TRP A 121 -0.02 13.10 -2.17
CA TRP A 121 -1.10 12.60 -3.02
C TRP A 121 -0.75 11.32 -3.77
N SER A 122 0.04 10.44 -3.15
CA SER A 122 0.42 9.13 -3.72
C SER A 122 -0.76 8.19 -4.00
N TRP A 123 -1.98 8.53 -3.55
CA TRP A 123 -3.20 7.84 -3.98
C TRP A 123 -3.56 8.07 -5.45
N ILE A 124 -3.05 9.15 -6.11
CA ILE A 124 -3.33 9.41 -7.53
C ILE A 124 -2.80 8.26 -8.39
N PRO A 125 -1.49 7.94 -8.40
CA PRO A 125 -0.99 6.81 -9.17
C PRO A 125 -1.55 5.46 -8.68
N MET A 126 -1.86 5.34 -7.39
CA MET A 126 -2.47 4.12 -6.86
C MET A 126 -3.86 3.89 -7.46
N LEU A 127 -4.73 4.91 -7.48
CA LEU A 127 -6.08 4.81 -8.04
C LEU A 127 -6.09 4.71 -9.57
N ASN A 128 -5.03 5.17 -10.24
CA ASN A 128 -4.81 4.98 -11.66
C ASN A 128 -4.21 3.60 -12.01
N ASP A 129 -4.06 2.71 -11.03
CA ASP A 129 -3.46 1.37 -11.18
C ASP A 129 -2.00 1.39 -11.68
N GLU A 130 -1.25 2.44 -11.33
CA GLU A 130 0.14 2.62 -11.76
C GLU A 130 1.15 1.96 -10.81
N CYS A 131 0.70 1.44 -9.64
CA CYS A 131 1.56 0.73 -8.70
C CYS A 131 1.84 -0.69 -9.22
N VAL A 132 3.03 -0.87 -9.80
CA VAL A 132 3.50 -2.15 -10.36
C VAL A 132 4.85 -2.58 -9.80
N LEU A 133 5.65 -1.62 -9.28
CA LEU A 133 6.99 -1.87 -8.77
C LEU A 133 6.98 -2.01 -7.25
N ASP A 134 7.76 -2.97 -6.78
CA ASP A 134 8.08 -3.15 -5.37
C ASP A 134 9.22 -2.22 -4.92
N TYR A 135 9.56 -2.23 -3.64
CA TYR A 135 10.57 -1.40 -2.99
C TYR A 135 11.98 -1.58 -3.59
N ASP A 136 12.29 -2.76 -4.11
CA ASP A 136 13.55 -3.06 -4.80
C ASP A 136 13.57 -2.62 -6.28
N GLY A 137 12.50 -1.97 -6.75
CA GLY A 137 12.35 -1.50 -8.13
C GLY A 137 11.98 -2.58 -9.14
N LYS A 138 11.72 -3.81 -8.71
CA LYS A 138 11.25 -4.89 -9.58
C LYS A 138 9.74 -4.95 -9.62
N PRO A 139 9.14 -5.44 -10.73
CA PRO A 139 7.71 -5.63 -10.79
C PRO A 139 7.22 -6.68 -9.77
N VAL A 140 6.08 -6.41 -9.14
CA VAL A 140 5.38 -7.41 -8.34
C VAL A 140 4.81 -8.46 -9.29
N MET A 141 5.05 -9.73 -8.99
CA MET A 141 4.67 -10.84 -9.83
C MET A 141 3.63 -11.72 -9.14
N THR A 142 2.55 -12.04 -9.85
CA THR A 142 1.57 -13.05 -9.42
C THR A 142 1.46 -14.09 -10.52
N ASP A 143 1.67 -15.35 -10.19
CA ASP A 143 1.63 -16.48 -11.14
C ASP A 143 2.51 -16.27 -12.40
N GLY A 144 3.67 -15.62 -12.21
CA GLY A 144 4.64 -15.35 -13.27
C GLY A 144 4.30 -14.16 -14.18
N LYS A 145 3.27 -13.39 -13.85
CA LYS A 145 2.84 -12.17 -14.56
C LYS A 145 3.06 -10.94 -13.70
N GLU A 146 3.54 -9.85 -14.30
CA GLU A 146 3.54 -8.53 -13.68
C GLU A 146 2.12 -8.13 -13.32
N THR A 147 1.91 -7.72 -12.07
CA THR A 147 0.56 -7.54 -11.53
C THR A 147 0.43 -6.17 -10.86
N PRO A 148 -0.38 -5.26 -11.43
CA PRO A 148 -0.69 -3.99 -10.81
C PRO A 148 -1.50 -4.16 -9.52
N ILE A 149 -1.47 -3.14 -8.65
CA ILE A 149 -2.05 -3.20 -7.31
C ILE A 149 -3.54 -3.57 -7.28
N LEU A 150 -4.35 -3.08 -8.22
CA LEU A 150 -5.79 -3.38 -8.23
C LEU A 150 -6.05 -4.85 -8.63
N GLU A 151 -5.32 -5.38 -9.61
CA GLU A 151 -5.38 -6.79 -9.98
C GLU A 151 -4.85 -7.68 -8.83
N TRP A 152 -3.73 -7.28 -8.21
CA TRP A 152 -3.18 -7.97 -7.05
C TRP A 152 -4.20 -8.03 -5.89
N MET A 153 -4.86 -6.90 -5.56
CA MET A 153 -5.89 -6.87 -4.53
C MET A 153 -7.07 -7.80 -4.84
N ALA A 154 -7.52 -7.82 -6.12
CA ALA A 154 -8.63 -8.66 -6.55
C ALA A 154 -8.30 -10.16 -6.46
N ALA A 155 -7.04 -10.53 -6.58
CA ALA A 155 -6.58 -11.91 -6.49
C ALA A 155 -6.49 -12.44 -5.06
N GLN A 156 -6.43 -11.56 -4.04
CA GLN A 156 -6.24 -11.98 -2.65
C GLN A 156 -7.51 -12.61 -2.08
N LYS A 157 -7.35 -13.74 -1.44
CA LYS A 157 -8.42 -14.48 -0.78
C LYS A 157 -8.09 -14.65 0.69
N LYS A 158 -9.10 -14.60 1.51
CA LYS A 158 -8.95 -14.95 2.93
C LYS A 158 -8.69 -16.45 3.04
N ALA A 159 -7.62 -16.81 3.76
CA ALA A 159 -7.33 -18.19 4.14
C ALA A 159 -8.37 -18.74 5.13
#